data_a191cbfd9953e12eaa04ea9efb80b460
#
_entry.id   a191cbfd9953e12eaa04ea9efb80b460
#
_cell.length_a   1.000
_cell.length_b   1.000
_cell.length_c   1.000
_cell.angle_alpha   90.00
_cell.angle_beta   90.00
_cell.angle_gamma   90.00
#
_symmetry.space_group_name_H-M   'P 1'
#
loop_
_entity.id
_entity.type
_entity.pdbx_description
1 polymer ?
#
loop_
_entity_poly.entity_id
_entity_poly.type
_entity_poly.pdbx_seq_one_letter_code
_entity_poly.pdbx_strand_id
1 'polypeptide(L)'
;MRGPNTFSLPIGVLSKFGMPVERLCARAEVAASNAWVTSDFFRIWAAAEEEFNDPGAGIRFGDEGIARGYGVAAIVALHAPDLRSALAALSRYKSLTCPELVEIEASGGEAVVRYRWLQATGPVPRLLVDVTMASLRQLAWRGTGGKVAPMRLELARRPSDQELLRRHFGCPRSARR
;
A
#
# COMPACT_ATOMS: atom_id res chain seq x y z
N MET A 1 9.71 7.36 27.64
CA MET A 1 8.66 7.64 26.64
C MET A 1 9.24 7.33 25.28
N ARG A 2 8.68 6.41 24.51
CA ARG A 2 9.04 6.27 23.08
C ARG A 2 8.49 7.50 22.36
N GLY A 3 9.34 8.15 21.54
CA GLY A 3 8.89 9.25 20.69
C GLY A 3 7.80 8.80 19.70
N PRO A 4 7.10 9.73 19.04
CA PRO A 4 6.10 9.37 18.04
C PRO A 4 6.75 8.53 16.93
N ASN A 5 6.05 7.50 16.46
CA ASN A 5 6.51 6.71 15.32
C ASN A 5 6.56 7.62 14.08
N THR A 6 7.66 7.54 13.35
CA THR A 6 7.85 8.28 12.10
C THR A 6 8.03 7.31 10.94
N PHE A 7 7.55 7.69 9.77
CA PHE A 7 7.55 6.88 8.56
C PHE A 7 8.14 7.65 7.39
N SER A 8 8.91 6.95 6.56
CA SER A 8 9.47 7.52 5.34
C SER A 8 8.52 7.29 4.16
N LEU A 9 8.57 8.20 3.19
CA LEU A 9 7.88 8.05 1.92
C LEU A 9 8.77 7.33 0.90
N PRO A 10 8.18 6.68 -0.11
CA PRO A 10 8.92 6.09 -1.22
C PRO A 10 9.36 7.16 -2.22
N ILE A 11 10.30 8.03 -1.81
CA ILE A 11 10.74 9.24 -2.53
C ILE A 11 11.12 8.95 -3.98
N GLY A 12 11.89 7.90 -4.21
CA GLY A 12 12.32 7.55 -5.58
C GLY A 12 11.18 7.18 -6.51
N VAL A 13 10.05 6.68 -5.97
CA VAL A 13 8.85 6.41 -6.77
C VAL A 13 8.08 7.67 -7.04
N LEU A 14 7.83 8.46 -6.00
CA LEU A 14 7.12 9.73 -6.11
C LEU A 14 7.80 10.62 -7.17
N SER A 15 9.12 10.74 -7.10
CA SER A 15 9.91 11.50 -8.09
C SER A 15 9.78 10.95 -9.50
N LYS A 16 9.76 9.62 -9.68
CA LYS A 16 9.58 8.98 -10.99
C LYS A 16 8.21 9.30 -11.61
N PHE A 17 7.19 9.44 -10.79
CA PHE A 17 5.85 9.86 -11.21
C PHE A 17 5.69 11.39 -11.31
N GLY A 18 6.81 12.14 -11.28
CA GLY A 18 6.80 13.59 -11.41
C GLY A 18 6.40 14.35 -10.15
N MET A 19 6.46 13.70 -8.99
CA MET A 19 6.08 14.28 -7.71
C MET A 19 7.25 14.39 -6.74
N PRO A 20 7.99 15.48 -6.77
CA PRO A 20 9.01 15.74 -5.78
C PRO A 20 8.36 15.91 -4.40
N VAL A 21 8.98 15.31 -3.38
CA VAL A 21 8.45 15.28 -2.01
C VAL A 21 8.28 16.68 -1.44
N GLU A 22 9.17 17.59 -1.79
CA GLU A 22 9.12 19.00 -1.36
C GLU A 22 7.82 19.67 -1.79
N ARG A 23 7.35 19.41 -3.01
CA ARG A 23 6.08 19.92 -3.54
C ARG A 23 4.89 19.34 -2.78
N LEU A 24 4.92 18.03 -2.48
CA LEU A 24 3.88 17.38 -1.71
C LEU A 24 3.83 17.88 -0.26
N CYS A 25 5.00 18.08 0.36
CA CYS A 25 5.09 18.67 1.70
C CYS A 25 4.53 20.08 1.74
N ALA A 26 4.88 20.91 0.76
CA ALA A 26 4.35 22.28 0.65
C ALA A 26 2.82 22.26 0.50
N ARG A 27 2.28 21.40 -0.36
CA ARG A 27 0.82 21.27 -0.57
C ARG A 27 0.10 20.73 0.67
N ALA A 28 0.73 19.81 1.40
CA ALA A 28 0.21 19.25 2.64
C ALA A 28 0.41 20.19 3.85
N GLU A 29 1.07 21.33 3.69
CA GLU A 29 1.49 22.23 4.76
C GLU A 29 2.26 21.48 5.87
N VAL A 30 3.22 20.64 5.46
CA VAL A 30 4.07 19.82 6.32
C VAL A 30 5.52 20.20 6.08
N ALA A 31 6.32 20.22 7.13
CA ALA A 31 7.75 20.50 6.99
C ALA A 31 8.45 19.38 6.19
N ALA A 32 9.36 19.78 5.30
CA ALA A 32 10.20 18.82 4.58
C ALA A 32 11.09 18.04 5.58
N SER A 33 11.14 16.73 5.43
CA SER A 33 11.86 15.82 6.30
C SER A 33 12.21 14.54 5.54
N ASN A 34 12.97 13.64 6.18
CA ASN A 34 13.19 12.26 5.70
C ASN A 34 12.22 11.25 6.33
N ALA A 35 11.48 11.67 7.36
CA ALA A 35 10.48 10.87 8.03
C ALA A 35 9.44 11.79 8.69
N TRP A 36 8.19 11.35 8.72
CA TRP A 36 7.04 12.11 9.21
C TRP A 36 6.28 11.32 10.26
N VAL A 37 5.67 12.03 11.20
CA VAL A 37 4.68 11.43 12.10
C VAL A 37 3.47 10.96 11.31
N THR A 38 2.68 10.06 11.89
CA THR A 38 1.56 9.41 11.18
C THR A 38 0.57 10.39 10.56
N SER A 39 0.20 11.46 11.27
CA SER A 39 -0.72 12.48 10.75
C SER A 39 -0.19 13.15 9.48
N ASP A 40 1.08 13.56 9.50
CA ASP A 40 1.72 14.22 8.37
C ASP A 40 1.93 13.26 7.20
N PHE A 41 2.26 11.99 7.48
CA PHE A 41 2.32 10.94 6.48
C PHE A 41 1.00 10.83 5.69
N PHE A 42 -0.15 10.78 6.37
CA PHE A 42 -1.45 10.74 5.68
C PHE A 42 -1.78 12.04 4.94
N ARG A 43 -1.42 13.21 5.49
CA ARG A 43 -1.60 14.50 4.80
C ARG A 43 -0.81 14.57 3.49
N ILE A 44 0.42 14.08 3.48
CA ILE A 44 1.26 14.04 2.26
C ILE A 44 0.65 13.08 1.23
N TRP A 45 0.13 11.92 1.63
CA TRP A 45 -0.56 11.01 0.72
C TRP A 45 -1.87 11.59 0.17
N ALA A 46 -2.60 12.37 0.97
CA ALA A 46 -3.78 13.09 0.50
C ALA A 46 -3.40 14.16 -0.54
N ALA A 47 -2.35 14.92 -0.28
CA ALA A 47 -1.82 15.89 -1.25
C ALA A 47 -1.36 15.21 -2.56
N ALA A 48 -0.75 14.03 -2.46
CA ALA A 48 -0.38 13.24 -3.64
C ALA A 48 -1.61 12.76 -4.42
N GLU A 49 -2.67 12.32 -3.75
CA GLU A 49 -3.92 11.92 -4.40
C GLU A 49 -4.54 13.05 -5.21
N GLU A 50 -4.62 14.25 -4.64
CA GLU A 50 -5.13 15.45 -5.32
C GLU A 50 -4.27 15.85 -6.51
N GLU A 51 -2.95 15.77 -6.37
CA GLU A 51 -2.00 16.16 -7.40
C GLU A 51 -2.04 15.20 -8.60
N PHE A 52 -2.13 13.89 -8.36
CA PHE A 52 -2.22 12.91 -9.44
C PHE A 52 -3.51 13.03 -10.24
N ASN A 53 -4.62 13.31 -9.58
CA ASN A 53 -5.96 13.37 -10.17
C ASN A 53 -6.22 12.24 -11.20
N ASP A 54 -5.68 11.04 -10.92
CA ASP A 54 -5.73 9.87 -11.79
C ASP A 54 -6.17 8.65 -10.98
N PRO A 55 -7.32 8.06 -11.30
CA PRO A 55 -7.83 6.88 -10.62
C PRO A 55 -6.87 5.68 -10.62
N GLY A 56 -6.06 5.54 -11.64
CA GLY A 56 -5.13 4.44 -11.83
C GLY A 56 -3.76 4.64 -11.18
N ALA A 57 -3.47 5.83 -10.67
CA ALA A 57 -2.15 6.16 -10.15
C ALA A 57 -1.71 5.21 -9.04
N GLY A 58 -2.58 4.93 -8.07
CA GLY A 58 -2.27 4.04 -6.94
C GLY A 58 -1.90 2.63 -7.37
N ILE A 59 -2.61 2.10 -8.36
CA ILE A 59 -2.35 0.78 -8.92
C ILE A 59 -0.97 0.74 -9.56
N ARG A 60 -0.68 1.67 -10.49
CA ARG A 60 0.63 1.73 -11.15
C ARG A 60 1.77 1.93 -10.16
N PHE A 61 1.54 2.76 -9.16
CA PHE A 61 2.50 3.02 -8.11
C PHE A 61 2.80 1.77 -7.27
N GLY A 62 1.77 1.01 -6.89
CA GLY A 62 1.94 -0.23 -6.14
C GLY A 62 2.67 -1.32 -6.92
N ASP A 63 2.33 -1.50 -8.19
CA ASP A 63 3.01 -2.44 -9.08
C ASP A 63 4.49 -2.10 -9.26
N GLU A 64 4.80 -0.83 -9.53
CA GLU A 64 6.17 -0.34 -9.65
C GLU A 64 6.95 -0.45 -8.35
N GLY A 65 6.27 -0.20 -7.21
CA GLY A 65 6.87 -0.25 -5.89
C GLY A 65 7.47 -1.60 -5.56
N ILE A 66 6.71 -2.65 -5.78
CA ILE A 66 7.20 -4.03 -5.58
C ILE A 66 8.26 -4.39 -6.62
N ALA A 67 8.09 -3.97 -7.87
CA ALA A 67 9.07 -4.27 -8.92
C ALA A 67 10.48 -3.73 -8.57
N ARG A 68 10.56 -2.64 -7.81
CA ARG A 68 11.81 -1.99 -7.39
C ARG A 68 12.23 -2.28 -5.95
N GLY A 69 11.46 -3.06 -5.20
CA GLY A 69 11.80 -3.41 -3.82
C GLY A 69 11.70 -2.24 -2.83
N TYR A 70 10.58 -1.50 -2.83
CA TYR A 70 10.42 -0.37 -1.93
C TYR A 70 10.21 -0.77 -0.48
N GLY A 71 11.10 -0.27 0.37
CA GLY A 71 11.04 -0.46 1.80
C GLY A 71 11.50 -1.85 2.24
N VAL A 72 12.03 -1.91 3.45
CA VAL A 72 12.62 -3.14 4.02
C VAL A 72 11.62 -4.29 4.02
N ALA A 73 10.36 -4.05 4.38
CA ALA A 73 9.33 -5.09 4.42
C ALA A 73 9.10 -5.74 3.03
N ALA A 74 9.08 -4.94 1.97
CA ALA A 74 8.93 -5.44 0.60
C ALA A 74 10.16 -6.22 0.14
N ILE A 75 11.37 -5.74 0.44
CA ILE A 75 12.62 -6.43 0.11
C ILE A 75 12.67 -7.80 0.79
N VAL A 76 12.40 -7.87 2.10
CA VAL A 76 12.40 -9.14 2.83
C VAL A 76 11.34 -10.09 2.28
N ALA A 77 10.15 -9.60 1.96
CA ALA A 77 9.07 -10.42 1.40
C ALA A 77 9.42 -10.95 -0.01
N LEU A 78 10.06 -10.15 -0.86
CA LEU A 78 10.47 -10.57 -2.21
C LEU A 78 11.54 -11.67 -2.22
N HIS A 79 12.37 -11.74 -1.17
CA HIS A 79 13.42 -12.76 -1.03
C HIS A 79 12.98 -13.95 -0.15
N ALA A 80 11.72 -14.00 0.25
CA ALA A 80 11.19 -15.13 1.00
C ALA A 80 11.07 -16.39 0.10
N PRO A 81 11.25 -17.60 0.66
CA PRO A 81 11.26 -18.83 -0.12
C PRO A 81 9.90 -19.20 -0.72
N ASP A 82 8.82 -18.71 -0.13
CA ASP A 82 7.44 -18.94 -0.56
C ASP A 82 6.51 -17.78 -0.15
N LEU A 83 5.27 -17.81 -0.67
CA LEU A 83 4.29 -16.76 -0.40
C LEU A 83 3.89 -16.69 1.08
N ARG A 84 3.82 -17.81 1.80
CA ARG A 84 3.50 -17.83 3.23
C ARG A 84 4.56 -17.07 4.02
N SER A 85 5.82 -17.36 3.76
CA SER A 85 6.97 -16.66 4.38
C SER A 85 7.02 -15.19 3.98
N ALA A 86 6.68 -14.85 2.74
CA ALA A 86 6.58 -13.46 2.28
C ALA A 86 5.50 -12.68 3.03
N LEU A 87 4.31 -13.26 3.18
CA LEU A 87 3.21 -12.65 3.94
C LEU A 87 3.57 -12.51 5.43
N ALA A 88 4.20 -13.53 6.02
CA ALA A 88 4.68 -13.46 7.40
C ALA A 88 5.70 -12.34 7.60
N ALA A 89 6.60 -12.12 6.63
CA ALA A 89 7.53 -11.00 6.65
C ALA A 89 6.81 -9.65 6.58
N LEU A 90 5.79 -9.51 5.72
CA LEU A 90 4.94 -8.30 5.68
C LEU A 90 4.27 -8.06 7.03
N SER A 91 3.61 -9.07 7.61
CA SER A 91 2.96 -8.94 8.91
C SER A 91 3.94 -8.48 10.01
N ARG A 92 5.17 -8.97 9.97
CA ARG A 92 6.18 -8.65 10.98
C ARG A 92 6.80 -7.27 10.81
N TYR A 93 7.06 -6.84 9.58
CA TYR A 93 7.93 -5.68 9.32
C TYR A 93 7.20 -4.47 8.74
N LYS A 94 5.95 -4.61 8.27
CA LYS A 94 5.24 -3.51 7.60
C LYS A 94 5.02 -2.32 8.52
N SER A 95 4.66 -2.56 9.77
CA SER A 95 4.45 -1.51 10.78
C SER A 95 5.70 -0.71 11.16
N LEU A 96 6.90 -1.18 10.76
CA LEU A 96 8.15 -0.44 10.93
C LEU A 96 8.37 0.61 9.83
N THR A 97 7.73 0.44 8.68
CA THR A 97 7.94 1.27 7.49
C THR A 97 6.73 2.11 7.10
N CYS A 98 5.55 1.69 7.52
CA CYS A 98 4.27 2.36 7.26
C CYS A 98 3.35 2.21 8.48
N PRO A 99 2.40 3.13 8.70
CA PRO A 99 1.45 3.02 9.81
C PRO A 99 0.36 1.97 9.50
N GLU A 100 0.78 0.75 9.20
CA GLU A 100 -0.07 -0.35 8.78
C GLU A 100 0.22 -1.60 9.61
N LEU A 101 -0.83 -2.25 10.11
CA LEU A 101 -0.77 -3.59 10.67
C LEU A 101 -1.34 -4.57 9.65
N VAL A 102 -0.57 -5.62 9.34
CA VAL A 102 -0.98 -6.68 8.41
C VAL A 102 -1.30 -7.95 9.20
N GLU A 103 -2.54 -8.36 9.16
CA GLU A 103 -3.03 -9.57 9.81
C GLU A 103 -3.29 -10.65 8.73
N ILE A 104 -2.85 -11.88 8.98
CA ILE A 104 -2.91 -12.97 8.02
C ILE A 104 -3.56 -14.18 8.67
N GLU A 105 -4.63 -14.65 8.05
CA GLU A 105 -5.29 -15.91 8.39
C GLU A 105 -5.20 -16.85 7.19
N ALA A 106 -4.62 -18.02 7.37
CA ALA A 106 -4.47 -19.00 6.29
C ALA A 106 -5.12 -20.34 6.69
N SER A 107 -6.05 -20.82 5.87
CA SER A 107 -6.76 -22.08 6.05
C SER A 107 -7.25 -22.62 4.71
N GLY A 108 -7.27 -23.96 4.55
CA GLY A 108 -7.88 -24.62 3.40
C GLY A 108 -7.28 -24.26 2.04
N GLY A 109 -6.01 -23.84 1.99
CA GLY A 109 -5.38 -23.39 0.73
C GLY A 109 -5.64 -21.94 0.37
N GLU A 110 -6.38 -21.22 1.20
CA GLU A 110 -6.68 -19.79 1.06
C GLU A 110 -5.99 -18.97 2.13
N ALA A 111 -5.73 -17.70 1.85
CA ALA A 111 -5.24 -16.73 2.82
C ALA A 111 -6.09 -15.47 2.77
N VAL A 112 -6.49 -14.99 3.95
CA VAL A 112 -7.11 -13.68 4.12
C VAL A 112 -6.06 -12.73 4.69
N VAL A 113 -5.80 -11.65 3.97
CA VAL A 113 -4.86 -10.61 4.38
C VAL A 113 -5.65 -9.35 4.68
N ARG A 114 -5.57 -8.89 5.93
CA ARG A 114 -6.25 -7.67 6.39
C ARG A 114 -5.23 -6.59 6.71
N TYR A 115 -5.52 -5.39 6.25
CA TYR A 115 -4.75 -4.20 6.60
C TYR A 115 -5.55 -3.32 7.56
N ARG A 116 -4.91 -2.92 8.65
CA ARG A 116 -5.44 -1.93 9.58
C ARG A 116 -4.50 -0.73 9.61
N TRP A 117 -5.06 0.44 9.40
CA TRP A 117 -4.31 1.69 9.43
C TRP A 117 -4.16 2.16 10.87
N LEU A 118 -2.92 2.24 11.34
CA LEU A 118 -2.62 2.64 12.70
C LEU A 118 -2.74 4.17 12.83
N GLN A 119 -3.40 4.62 13.90
CA GLN A 119 -3.55 6.04 14.22
C GLN A 119 -4.22 6.88 13.11
N ALA A 120 -4.94 6.27 12.20
CA ALA A 120 -5.76 7.01 11.26
C ALA A 120 -6.96 7.63 12.00
N THR A 121 -7.06 8.94 12.00
CA THR A 121 -8.15 9.70 12.65
C THR A 121 -9.28 10.07 11.69
N GLY A 122 -9.16 9.67 10.42
CA GLY A 122 -10.14 9.92 9.36
C GLY A 122 -9.97 8.94 8.20
N PRO A 123 -10.66 9.18 7.07
CA PRO A 123 -10.52 8.36 5.88
C PRO A 123 -9.07 8.34 5.39
N VAL A 124 -8.55 7.15 5.13
CA VAL A 124 -7.22 7.01 4.52
C VAL A 124 -7.30 7.41 3.04
N PRO A 125 -6.32 8.15 2.51
CA PRO A 125 -6.29 8.53 1.11
C PRO A 125 -6.43 7.33 0.17
N ARG A 126 -7.31 7.44 -0.83
CA ARG A 126 -7.57 6.36 -1.80
C ARG A 126 -6.30 5.90 -2.49
N LEU A 127 -5.44 6.86 -2.88
CA LEU A 127 -4.16 6.58 -3.51
C LEU A 127 -3.33 5.62 -2.66
N LEU A 128 -3.21 5.85 -1.36
CA LEU A 128 -2.43 5.00 -0.46
C LEU A 128 -3.05 3.61 -0.31
N VAL A 129 -4.38 3.51 -0.20
CA VAL A 129 -5.07 2.21 -0.15
C VAL A 129 -4.82 1.41 -1.41
N ASP A 130 -4.94 2.03 -2.58
CA ASP A 130 -4.75 1.38 -3.87
C ASP A 130 -3.28 0.95 -4.08
N VAL A 131 -2.31 1.78 -3.68
CA VAL A 131 -0.87 1.43 -3.65
C VAL A 131 -0.63 0.18 -2.82
N THR A 132 -1.18 0.13 -1.62
CA THR A 132 -0.99 -0.99 -0.69
C THR A 132 -1.55 -2.29 -1.25
N MET A 133 -2.76 -2.25 -1.80
CA MET A 133 -3.41 -3.44 -2.36
C MET A 133 -2.74 -3.92 -3.66
N ALA A 134 -2.37 -3.00 -4.55
CA ALA A 134 -1.63 -3.34 -5.76
C ALA A 134 -0.25 -3.94 -5.44
N SER A 135 0.45 -3.39 -4.45
CA SER A 135 1.72 -3.93 -3.97
C SER A 135 1.58 -5.37 -3.46
N LEU A 136 0.53 -5.65 -2.67
CA LEU A 136 0.27 -7.01 -2.18
C LEU A 136 -0.01 -7.98 -3.33
N ARG A 137 -0.87 -7.58 -4.27
CA ARG A 137 -1.16 -8.38 -5.46
C ARG A 137 0.12 -8.67 -6.26
N GLN A 138 0.94 -7.66 -6.50
CA GLN A 138 2.16 -7.79 -7.26
C GLN A 138 3.19 -8.67 -6.55
N LEU A 139 3.28 -8.61 -5.23
CA LEU A 139 4.10 -9.51 -4.43
C LEU A 139 3.65 -10.97 -4.61
N ALA A 140 2.34 -11.24 -4.48
CA ALA A 140 1.78 -12.57 -4.65
C ALA A 140 2.02 -13.10 -6.08
N TRP A 141 1.78 -12.27 -7.08
CA TRP A 141 2.01 -12.59 -8.48
C TRP A 141 3.48 -12.99 -8.74
N ARG A 142 4.43 -12.17 -8.32
CA ARG A 142 5.87 -12.44 -8.53
C ARG A 142 6.36 -13.62 -7.72
N GLY A 143 5.97 -13.72 -6.46
CA GLY A 143 6.41 -14.79 -5.56
C GLY A 143 5.87 -16.17 -5.93
N THR A 144 4.83 -16.24 -6.75
CA THR A 144 4.21 -17.50 -7.17
C THR A 144 4.27 -17.75 -8.68
N GLY A 145 4.93 -16.90 -9.45
CA GLY A 145 4.92 -16.97 -10.90
C GLY A 145 3.52 -16.88 -11.50
N GLY A 146 2.64 -16.07 -10.91
CA GLY A 146 1.27 -15.86 -11.35
C GLY A 146 0.26 -16.96 -10.96
N LYS A 147 0.67 -17.94 -10.14
CA LYS A 147 -0.21 -19.06 -9.75
C LYS A 147 -1.26 -18.67 -8.70
N VAL A 148 -1.01 -17.62 -7.93
CA VAL A 148 -1.94 -17.13 -6.91
C VAL A 148 -2.50 -15.79 -7.34
N ALA A 149 -3.83 -15.69 -7.37
CA ALA A 149 -4.57 -14.48 -7.67
C ALA A 149 -5.56 -14.17 -6.52
N PRO A 150 -5.90 -12.91 -6.30
CA PRO A 150 -6.91 -12.58 -5.30
C PRO A 150 -8.28 -13.07 -5.73
N MET A 151 -8.99 -13.76 -4.84
CA MET A 151 -10.37 -14.23 -5.07
C MET A 151 -11.39 -13.14 -4.72
N ARG A 152 -11.07 -12.27 -3.78
CA ARG A 152 -11.94 -11.20 -3.27
C ARG A 152 -11.10 -10.02 -2.82
N LEU A 153 -11.59 -8.81 -3.11
CA LEU A 153 -11.00 -7.56 -2.64
C LEU A 153 -12.07 -6.73 -1.94
N GLU A 154 -11.80 -6.36 -0.71
CA GLU A 154 -12.61 -5.41 0.06
C GLU A 154 -11.79 -4.19 0.41
N LEU A 155 -12.29 -3.01 0.08
CA LEU A 155 -11.62 -1.75 0.34
C LEU A 155 -12.45 -0.88 1.27
N ALA A 156 -11.83 -0.39 2.35
CA ALA A 156 -12.44 0.55 3.29
C ALA A 156 -12.37 1.98 2.72
N ARG A 157 -12.90 2.20 1.51
CA ARG A 157 -12.95 3.48 0.83
C ARG A 157 -14.22 3.63 -0.01
N ARG A 158 -14.51 4.83 -0.47
CA ARG A 158 -15.67 5.04 -1.35
C ARG A 158 -15.56 4.18 -2.59
N PRO A 159 -16.66 3.57 -3.04
CA PRO A 159 -16.68 2.74 -4.25
C PRO A 159 -16.58 3.63 -5.50
N SER A 160 -15.37 3.86 -5.96
CA SER A 160 -15.06 4.53 -7.21
C SER A 160 -14.20 3.60 -8.07
N ASP A 161 -14.20 3.82 -9.37
CA ASP A 161 -13.30 3.15 -10.31
C ASP A 161 -13.34 1.62 -10.27
N GLN A 162 -14.53 1.06 -10.01
CA GLN A 162 -14.73 -0.38 -9.82
C GLN A 162 -14.29 -1.19 -11.04
N GLU A 163 -14.46 -0.67 -12.24
CA GLU A 163 -14.05 -1.36 -13.46
C GLU A 163 -12.51 -1.47 -13.54
N LEU A 164 -11.80 -0.41 -13.19
CA LEU A 164 -10.35 -0.39 -13.12
C LEU A 164 -9.83 -1.41 -12.10
N LEU A 165 -10.41 -1.41 -10.90
CA LEU A 165 -10.06 -2.37 -9.86
C LEU A 165 -10.34 -3.81 -10.29
N ARG A 166 -11.48 -4.06 -10.92
CA ARG A 166 -11.84 -5.38 -11.41
C ARG A 166 -10.85 -5.90 -12.46
N ARG A 167 -10.49 -5.06 -13.43
CA ARG A 167 -9.50 -5.40 -14.46
C ARG A 167 -8.14 -5.74 -13.84
N HIS A 168 -7.72 -4.95 -12.88
CA HIS A 168 -6.40 -5.11 -12.28
C HIS A 168 -6.33 -6.31 -11.35
N PHE A 169 -7.29 -6.45 -10.43
CA PHE A 169 -7.27 -7.53 -9.41
C PHE A 169 -7.89 -8.84 -9.90
N GLY A 170 -8.65 -8.82 -10.96
CA GLY A 170 -9.32 -10.03 -11.49
C GLY A 170 -10.44 -10.58 -10.58
N CYS A 171 -10.81 -9.87 -9.52
CA CYS A 171 -11.82 -10.34 -8.58
C CYS A 171 -13.24 -10.16 -9.15
N PRO A 172 -14.11 -11.18 -9.07
CA PRO A 172 -15.52 -10.99 -9.35
C PRO A 172 -16.16 -9.99 -8.35
N ARG A 173 -17.24 -9.34 -8.77
CA ARG A 173 -17.99 -8.44 -7.88
C ARG A 173 -18.40 -9.16 -6.61
N SER A 174 -17.93 -8.72 -5.46
CA SER A 174 -18.59 -9.04 -4.19
C SER A 174 -19.88 -8.22 -4.14
N ALA A 175 -21.00 -8.84 -4.42
CA ALA A 175 -22.29 -8.25 -4.06
C ALA A 175 -22.34 -8.23 -2.53
N ARG A 176 -22.25 -7.05 -1.91
CA ARG A 176 -22.68 -6.91 -0.51
C ARG A 176 -24.16 -7.25 -0.44
N ARG A 177 -24.51 -8.27 0.34
CA ARG A 177 -25.84 -8.44 0.88
C ARG A 177 -26.03 -7.51 2.09
#